data_a23dd32b77d748a4fe8e3630c0539976
#
_entry.id   a23dd32b77d748a4fe8e3630c0539976
#
_cell.length_a   1.000
_cell.length_b   1.000
_cell.length_c   1.000
_cell.angle_alpha   90.00
_cell.angle_beta   90.00
_cell.angle_gamma   90.00
#
_symmetry.space_group_name_H-M   'P 1'
#
loop_
_entity.id
_entity.type
_entity.pdbx_description
1 polymer ?
#
loop_
_entity_poly.entity_id
_entity_poly.type
_entity_poly.pdbx_seq_one_letter_code
_entity_poly.pdbx_strand_id
1 'polypeptide(L)'
;MFLTSSFCFDNAEDMRDAFNETNDHNIYTRFSNPTVQEFTDKMVALEGAEAGFSCASGMAAIFGTFMTFLQSGDHILSCASVFGSTHTLFTKYMPKWNIDYSYGEVNDVDSWEALIKPNTKMIYLETPTNPGLDVVDLEKVGKLAKKHNILFCVDNCFATPNLQLPIKFGADLVIHSATKWIDGQGRVLGGIVVGKKDLIREIYLFCRNTGPSLSPFNAWVLSKSLETLDVRLERHCDNAEALAKKLEGHPKLGGVKYPFLPSHPAYEIAKKQMRRGGGLITFELKGGLESGVTFMNALQMITLTSNLGDSRTIASHPASTTHSKLSAADQLSVGITPGLIRVSVGLEYIDDIAGDILQALEKC
;
A
#
# COMPACT_ATOMS: atom_id res chain seq x y z
N MET A 1 15.55 -16.82 15.74
CA MET A 1 14.19 -16.26 15.92
C MET A 1 13.88 -16.19 17.39
N PHE A 2 13.52 -15.00 17.90
CA PHE A 2 13.22 -14.77 19.31
C PHE A 2 11.69 -14.78 19.53
N LEU A 3 11.14 -15.93 19.82
CA LEU A 3 9.70 -16.14 20.11
C LEU A 3 9.42 -16.00 21.62
N THR A 4 9.60 -14.80 22.13
CA THR A 4 9.36 -14.50 23.55
C THR A 4 8.57 -13.20 23.71
N SER A 5 7.83 -13.06 24.79
CA SER A 5 7.15 -11.81 25.14
C SER A 5 8.06 -10.84 25.92
N SER A 6 9.00 -11.37 26.73
CA SER A 6 9.87 -10.58 27.61
C SER A 6 11.30 -11.10 27.61
N PHE A 7 12.22 -10.26 28.06
CA PHE A 7 13.65 -10.56 28.13
C PHE A 7 14.11 -10.50 29.58
N CYS A 8 15.13 -11.29 29.92
CA CYS A 8 15.70 -11.36 31.26
C CYS A 8 16.83 -10.35 31.42
N PHE A 9 17.05 -9.91 32.66
CA PHE A 9 18.15 -9.03 33.06
C PHE A 9 18.96 -9.74 34.14
N ASP A 10 20.26 -9.46 34.18
CA ASP A 10 21.16 -10.07 35.15
C ASP A 10 21.04 -9.41 36.55
N ASN A 11 20.61 -8.14 36.59
CA ASN A 11 20.45 -7.36 37.84
C ASN A 11 19.42 -6.23 37.65
N ALA A 12 19.04 -5.60 38.75
CA ALA A 12 18.03 -4.54 38.76
C ALA A 12 18.54 -3.23 38.14
N GLU A 13 19.82 -2.97 38.20
CA GLU A 13 20.45 -1.80 37.58
C GLU A 13 20.40 -1.87 36.09
N ASP A 14 20.71 -3.02 35.49
CA ASP A 14 20.64 -3.29 34.06
C ASP A 14 19.20 -3.15 33.55
N MET A 15 18.24 -3.72 34.28
CA MET A 15 16.82 -3.55 33.98
C MET A 15 16.38 -2.08 34.01
N ARG A 16 16.77 -1.33 35.03
CA ARG A 16 16.48 0.11 35.15
C ARG A 16 17.06 0.88 33.96
N ASP A 17 18.31 0.59 33.60
CA ASP A 17 19.02 1.28 32.52
C ASP A 17 18.40 1.01 31.16
N ALA A 18 17.86 -0.21 30.95
CA ALA A 18 17.06 -0.54 29.77
C ALA A 18 15.75 0.28 29.71
N PHE A 19 15.03 0.42 30.83
CA PHE A 19 13.81 1.24 30.89
C PHE A 19 14.07 2.73 30.71
N ASN A 20 15.24 3.21 31.12
CA ASN A 20 15.70 4.58 30.92
C ASN A 20 16.32 4.81 29.53
N GLU A 21 16.39 3.76 28.72
CA GLU A 21 16.98 3.80 27.36
C GLU A 21 18.45 4.25 27.36
N THR A 22 19.19 3.92 28.42
CA THR A 22 20.62 4.17 28.55
C THR A 22 21.51 2.99 28.17
N ASN A 23 20.86 1.83 27.83
CA ASN A 23 21.48 0.68 27.19
C ASN A 23 20.54 0.14 26.06
N ASP A 24 21.05 -0.80 25.25
CA ASP A 24 20.33 -1.37 24.11
C ASP A 24 19.61 -2.69 24.41
N HIS A 25 19.37 -3.03 25.69
CA HIS A 25 18.72 -4.27 26.06
C HIS A 25 17.24 -4.29 25.69
N ASN A 26 16.79 -5.41 25.12
CA ASN A 26 15.38 -5.62 24.88
C ASN A 26 14.64 -5.86 26.20
N ILE A 27 13.45 -5.28 26.32
CA ILE A 27 12.62 -5.36 27.53
C ILE A 27 11.44 -6.31 27.31
N TYR A 28 10.65 -6.00 26.29
CA TYR A 28 9.39 -6.63 25.97
C TYR A 28 9.14 -6.55 24.48
N THR A 29 8.67 -7.65 23.86
CA THR A 29 8.55 -7.76 22.40
C THR A 29 7.66 -6.68 21.77
N ARG A 30 6.67 -6.14 22.50
CA ARG A 30 5.87 -5.01 22.02
C ARG A 30 6.71 -3.71 21.88
N PHE A 31 7.81 -3.59 22.60
CA PHE A 31 8.73 -2.45 22.51
C PHE A 31 9.82 -2.71 21.48
N SER A 32 10.53 -3.82 21.64
CA SER A 32 11.61 -4.23 20.76
C SER A 32 11.78 -5.75 20.76
N ASN A 33 12.18 -6.30 19.60
CA ASN A 33 12.50 -7.72 19.46
C ASN A 33 13.52 -7.87 18.32
N PRO A 34 14.64 -8.60 18.52
CA PRO A 34 15.69 -8.71 17.49
C PRO A 34 15.20 -9.24 16.14
N THR A 35 14.23 -10.16 16.15
CA THR A 35 13.67 -10.72 14.91
C THR A 35 12.81 -9.68 14.16
N VAL A 36 12.05 -8.87 14.89
CA VAL A 36 11.27 -7.76 14.33
C VAL A 36 12.20 -6.67 13.81
N GLN A 37 13.28 -6.38 14.55
CA GLN A 37 14.27 -5.39 14.14
C GLN A 37 14.98 -5.78 12.83
N GLU A 38 15.35 -7.06 12.65
CA GLU A 38 15.95 -7.53 11.38
C GLU A 38 15.06 -7.22 10.16
N PHE A 39 13.76 -7.45 10.26
CA PHE A 39 12.81 -7.10 9.20
C PHE A 39 12.75 -5.58 8.99
N THR A 40 12.68 -4.83 10.09
CA THR A 40 12.64 -3.36 10.06
C THR A 40 13.89 -2.79 9.38
N ASP A 41 15.07 -3.25 9.75
CA ASP A 41 16.36 -2.77 9.21
C ASP A 41 16.49 -3.04 7.71
N LYS A 42 16.04 -4.22 7.25
CA LYS A 42 15.99 -4.54 5.81
C LYS A 42 15.09 -3.56 5.05
N MET A 43 13.91 -3.25 5.58
CA MET A 43 12.99 -2.31 4.94
C MET A 43 13.52 -0.88 4.95
N VAL A 44 14.15 -0.45 6.05
CA VAL A 44 14.82 0.86 6.15
C VAL A 44 15.90 0.99 5.08
N ALA A 45 16.73 -0.05 4.92
CA ALA A 45 17.79 -0.07 3.90
C ALA A 45 17.22 -0.05 2.48
N LEU A 46 16.14 -0.80 2.20
CA LEU A 46 15.52 -0.86 0.88
C LEU A 46 14.86 0.46 0.47
N GLU A 47 14.18 1.16 1.39
CA GLU A 47 13.59 2.48 1.13
C GLU A 47 14.62 3.61 1.13
N GLY A 48 15.83 3.39 1.69
CA GLY A 48 16.81 4.45 1.92
C GLY A 48 16.36 5.43 3.01
N ALA A 49 15.62 4.94 4.00
CA ALA A 49 15.11 5.70 5.14
C ALA A 49 16.13 5.77 6.28
N GLU A 50 15.87 6.63 7.28
CA GLU A 50 16.71 6.76 8.47
C GLU A 50 16.34 5.78 9.58
N ALA A 51 15.05 5.45 9.70
CA ALA A 51 14.50 4.55 10.70
C ALA A 51 13.18 3.92 10.24
N GLY A 52 12.69 2.94 10.99
CA GLY A 52 11.41 2.29 10.75
C GLY A 52 10.74 1.74 12.00
N PHE A 53 9.43 1.51 11.93
CA PHE A 53 8.64 0.84 12.95
C PHE A 53 7.68 -0.17 12.32
N SER A 54 7.79 -1.43 12.72
CA SER A 54 6.99 -2.55 12.20
C SER A 54 5.72 -2.77 13.01
N CYS A 55 4.59 -2.92 12.33
CA CYS A 55 3.25 -3.05 12.89
C CYS A 55 2.58 -4.38 12.51
N ALA A 56 1.52 -4.73 13.22
CA ALA A 56 0.74 -5.95 12.99
C ALA A 56 0.08 -6.02 11.60
N SER A 57 -0.15 -4.89 10.94
CA SER A 57 -0.74 -4.79 9.60
C SER A 57 -0.46 -3.43 8.97
N GLY A 58 -0.69 -3.30 7.64
CA GLY A 58 -0.61 -2.01 6.95
C GLY A 58 -1.57 -0.97 7.55
N MET A 59 -2.81 -1.36 7.88
CA MET A 59 -3.76 -0.45 8.53
C MET A 59 -3.32 -0.03 9.95
N ALA A 60 -2.61 -0.89 10.68
CA ALA A 60 -2.03 -0.53 11.96
C ALA A 60 -0.91 0.53 11.80
N ALA A 61 -0.11 0.42 10.74
CA ALA A 61 0.91 1.42 10.39
C ALA A 61 0.26 2.75 9.99
N ILE A 62 -0.78 2.74 9.13
CA ILE A 62 -1.53 3.93 8.72
C ILE A 62 -2.17 4.61 9.93
N PHE A 63 -2.94 3.87 10.72
CA PHE A 63 -3.64 4.41 11.89
C PHE A 63 -2.67 4.94 12.95
N GLY A 64 -1.61 4.19 13.23
CA GLY A 64 -0.56 4.62 14.15
C GLY A 64 0.11 5.92 13.71
N THR A 65 0.41 6.06 12.41
CA THR A 65 0.98 7.28 11.85
C THR A 65 0.00 8.46 11.96
N PHE A 66 -1.26 8.28 11.56
CA PHE A 66 -2.24 9.36 11.64
C PHE A 66 -2.45 9.84 13.08
N MET A 67 -2.66 8.92 14.01
CA MET A 67 -2.95 9.28 15.40
C MET A 67 -1.71 9.75 16.18
N THR A 68 -0.52 9.56 15.65
CA THR A 68 0.70 10.18 16.21
C THR A 68 0.77 11.68 15.90
N PHE A 69 0.38 12.08 14.68
CA PHE A 69 0.62 13.44 14.16
C PHE A 69 -0.64 14.29 14.02
N LEU A 70 -1.82 13.70 14.15
CA LEU A 70 -3.11 14.41 14.05
C LEU A 70 -3.80 14.44 15.40
N GLN A 71 -4.38 15.59 15.72
CA GLN A 71 -5.18 15.82 16.92
C GLN A 71 -6.50 16.48 16.55
N SER A 72 -7.40 16.61 17.54
CA SER A 72 -8.68 17.30 17.35
C SER A 72 -8.48 18.72 16.81
N GLY A 73 -9.17 19.04 15.74
CA GLY A 73 -9.08 20.32 15.04
C GLY A 73 -8.10 20.32 13.86
N ASP A 74 -7.33 19.26 13.63
CA ASP A 74 -6.43 19.16 12.49
C ASP A 74 -7.14 18.74 11.20
N HIS A 75 -6.45 18.99 10.08
CA HIS A 75 -6.89 18.63 8.74
C HIS A 75 -5.83 17.80 8.03
N ILE A 76 -6.30 16.78 7.28
CA ILE A 76 -5.48 15.94 6.38
C ILE A 76 -5.96 16.10 4.94
N LEU A 77 -5.02 16.27 4.03
CA LEU A 77 -5.28 16.28 2.58
C LEU A 77 -4.90 14.93 1.99
N SER A 78 -5.78 14.35 1.17
CA SER A 78 -5.57 13.06 0.52
C SER A 78 -6.20 13.05 -0.87
N CYS A 79 -6.26 11.89 -1.52
CA CYS A 79 -7.13 11.65 -2.69
C CYS A 79 -8.18 10.59 -2.34
N ALA A 80 -9.30 10.57 -3.06
CA ALA A 80 -10.37 9.60 -2.80
C ALA A 80 -9.95 8.17 -3.16
N SER A 81 -9.04 8.03 -4.14
CA SER A 81 -8.56 6.73 -4.64
C SER A 81 -7.48 6.13 -3.74
N VAL A 82 -7.84 5.83 -2.49
CA VAL A 82 -7.01 5.10 -1.51
C VAL A 82 -7.68 3.79 -1.14
N PHE A 83 -6.95 2.91 -0.46
CA PHE A 83 -7.51 1.65 0.02
C PHE A 83 -8.82 1.87 0.80
N GLY A 84 -9.84 1.03 0.56
CA GLY A 84 -11.19 1.22 1.09
C GLY A 84 -11.27 1.36 2.60
N SER A 85 -10.39 0.68 3.38
CA SER A 85 -10.35 0.87 4.83
C SER A 85 -9.76 2.23 5.21
N THR A 86 -8.81 2.77 4.46
CA THR A 86 -8.28 4.13 4.66
C THR A 86 -9.34 5.16 4.32
N HIS A 87 -10.09 4.97 3.22
CA HIS A 87 -11.24 5.81 2.90
C HIS A 87 -12.29 5.79 4.03
N THR A 88 -12.61 4.60 4.56
CA THR A 88 -13.52 4.47 5.71
C THR A 88 -12.99 5.17 6.96
N LEU A 89 -11.66 5.15 7.18
CA LEU A 89 -11.03 5.86 8.29
C LEU A 89 -11.26 7.36 8.15
N PHE A 90 -11.07 7.93 6.97
CA PHE A 90 -11.35 9.35 6.69
C PHE A 90 -12.82 9.71 6.86
N THR A 91 -13.71 8.95 6.24
CA THR A 91 -15.12 9.35 6.13
C THR A 91 -15.96 9.04 7.38
N LYS A 92 -15.59 8.00 8.13
CA LYS A 92 -16.40 7.50 9.26
C LYS A 92 -15.77 7.72 10.63
N TYR A 93 -14.44 7.60 10.74
CA TYR A 93 -13.79 7.57 12.06
C TYR A 93 -13.12 8.89 12.42
N MET A 94 -12.35 9.51 11.54
CA MET A 94 -11.68 10.79 11.80
C MET A 94 -12.65 11.91 12.19
N PRO A 95 -13.83 12.06 11.57
CA PRO A 95 -14.81 13.07 12.00
C PRO A 95 -15.26 12.92 13.46
N LYS A 96 -15.28 11.67 14.00
CA LYS A 96 -15.61 11.43 15.41
C LYS A 96 -14.57 11.98 16.38
N TRP A 97 -13.33 12.16 15.92
CA TRP A 97 -12.23 12.75 16.68
C TRP A 97 -11.99 14.21 16.30
N ASN A 98 -12.96 14.84 15.58
CA ASN A 98 -12.86 16.21 15.10
C ASN A 98 -11.60 16.44 14.25
N ILE A 99 -11.21 15.46 13.44
CA ILE A 99 -10.17 15.56 12.43
C ILE A 99 -10.85 15.67 11.08
N ASP A 100 -10.59 16.76 10.37
CA ASP A 100 -11.18 17.05 9.06
C ASP A 100 -10.30 16.51 7.92
N TYR A 101 -10.89 16.31 6.74
CA TYR A 101 -10.16 15.85 5.57
C TYR A 101 -10.66 16.53 4.29
N SER A 102 -9.81 16.57 3.28
CA SER A 102 -10.17 16.96 1.91
C SER A 102 -9.57 15.99 0.91
N TYR A 103 -10.21 15.83 -0.24
CA TYR A 103 -9.72 15.03 -1.35
C TYR A 103 -9.35 15.91 -2.53
N GLY A 104 -8.11 15.78 -3.01
CA GLY A 104 -7.62 16.34 -4.25
C GLY A 104 -7.77 15.36 -5.41
N GLU A 105 -7.87 15.89 -6.61
CA GLU A 105 -7.96 15.12 -7.84
C GLU A 105 -6.62 14.44 -8.16
N VAL A 106 -6.65 13.12 -8.43
CA VAL A 106 -5.43 12.33 -8.68
C VAL A 106 -4.62 12.85 -9.87
N ASN A 107 -5.33 13.27 -10.91
CA ASN A 107 -4.71 13.71 -12.16
C ASN A 107 -4.43 15.23 -12.24
N ASP A 108 -4.77 15.96 -11.18
CA ASP A 108 -4.59 17.41 -11.09
C ASP A 108 -4.02 17.84 -9.73
N VAL A 109 -2.75 17.49 -9.50
CA VAL A 109 -2.04 17.86 -8.26
C VAL A 109 -1.90 19.39 -8.10
N ASP A 110 -1.93 20.13 -9.19
CA ASP A 110 -1.81 21.59 -9.14
C ASP A 110 -3.03 22.25 -8.45
N SER A 111 -4.19 21.59 -8.48
CA SER A 111 -5.40 22.02 -7.75
C SER A 111 -5.33 21.81 -6.23
N TRP A 112 -4.42 20.95 -5.74
CA TRP A 112 -4.37 20.56 -4.32
C TRP A 112 -4.00 21.72 -3.39
N GLU A 113 -3.26 22.70 -3.90
CA GLU A 113 -2.87 23.86 -3.09
C GLU A 113 -4.08 24.65 -2.57
N ALA A 114 -5.16 24.75 -3.35
CA ALA A 114 -6.41 25.40 -2.93
C ALA A 114 -7.15 24.68 -1.82
N LEU A 115 -6.84 23.39 -1.57
CA LEU A 115 -7.43 22.55 -0.53
C LEU A 115 -6.65 22.63 0.80
N ILE A 116 -5.46 23.23 0.80
CA ILE A 116 -4.66 23.40 2.01
C ILE A 116 -5.30 24.46 2.92
N LYS A 117 -5.56 24.06 4.16
CA LYS A 117 -6.11 24.90 5.21
C LYS A 117 -5.01 25.28 6.23
N PRO A 118 -5.20 26.34 7.04
CA PRO A 118 -4.22 26.71 8.08
C PRO A 118 -3.91 25.59 9.09
N ASN A 119 -4.86 24.67 9.28
CA ASN A 119 -4.75 23.52 10.18
C ASN A 119 -4.39 22.21 9.43
N THR A 120 -4.00 22.24 8.15
CA THR A 120 -3.53 21.06 7.43
C THR A 120 -2.19 20.64 8.01
N LYS A 121 -2.12 19.41 8.50
CA LYS A 121 -0.90 18.83 9.13
C LYS A 121 -0.25 17.76 8.29
N MET A 122 -1.01 17.07 7.46
CA MET A 122 -0.52 15.94 6.68
C MET A 122 -1.11 15.93 5.27
N ILE A 123 -0.28 15.57 4.31
CA ILE A 123 -0.71 15.07 3.00
C ILE A 123 -0.42 13.57 2.98
N TYR A 124 -1.46 12.77 2.75
CA TYR A 124 -1.36 11.32 2.61
C TYR A 124 -1.90 10.88 1.26
N LEU A 125 -1.18 10.01 0.57
CA LEU A 125 -1.64 9.40 -0.67
C LEU A 125 -1.13 7.98 -0.84
N GLU A 126 -1.80 7.24 -1.72
CA GLU A 126 -1.40 5.94 -2.24
C GLU A 126 -1.10 6.06 -3.73
N THR A 127 0.06 5.57 -4.19
CA THR A 127 0.41 5.61 -5.61
C THR A 127 1.34 4.44 -5.99
N PRO A 128 0.98 3.65 -7.04
CA PRO A 128 -0.29 3.68 -7.80
C PRO A 128 -1.51 3.46 -6.91
N THR A 129 -2.68 4.03 -7.31
CA THR A 129 -3.90 4.00 -6.50
C THR A 129 -4.61 2.64 -6.53
N ASN A 130 -5.40 2.35 -5.49
CA ASN A 130 -6.21 1.14 -5.40
C ASN A 130 -7.72 1.47 -5.53
N PRO A 131 -8.46 0.88 -6.46
CA PRO A 131 -8.03 -0.18 -7.39
C PRO A 131 -7.60 0.35 -8.77
N GLY A 132 -7.73 1.63 -9.06
CA GLY A 132 -7.70 2.19 -10.41
C GLY A 132 -6.32 2.24 -11.08
N LEU A 133 -5.22 2.05 -10.34
CA LEU A 133 -3.82 2.15 -10.80
C LEU A 133 -3.43 3.53 -11.36
N ASP A 134 -4.14 4.57 -10.97
CA ASP A 134 -3.75 5.93 -11.31
C ASP A 134 -2.44 6.29 -10.59
N VAL A 135 -1.60 7.10 -11.22
CA VAL A 135 -0.28 7.46 -10.67
C VAL A 135 -0.27 8.94 -10.33
N VAL A 136 -0.10 9.25 -9.03
CA VAL A 136 0.02 10.63 -8.54
C VAL A 136 1.47 11.10 -8.70
N ASP A 137 1.68 12.32 -9.16
CA ASP A 137 3.02 12.93 -9.29
C ASP A 137 3.61 13.25 -7.91
N LEU A 138 4.48 12.34 -7.44
CA LEU A 138 5.14 12.45 -6.13
C LEU A 138 6.02 13.70 -6.03
N GLU A 139 6.67 14.12 -7.11
CA GLU A 139 7.53 15.31 -7.08
C GLU A 139 6.72 16.60 -6.88
N LYS A 140 5.55 16.71 -7.54
CA LYS A 140 4.66 17.85 -7.34
C LYS A 140 4.12 17.89 -5.92
N VAL A 141 3.63 16.76 -5.39
CA VAL A 141 3.11 16.69 -4.03
C VAL A 141 4.21 16.97 -3.00
N GLY A 142 5.41 16.41 -3.17
CA GLY A 142 6.53 16.67 -2.27
C GLY A 142 6.95 18.15 -2.25
N LYS A 143 6.96 18.82 -3.40
CA LYS A 143 7.20 20.28 -3.48
C LYS A 143 6.10 21.08 -2.78
N LEU A 144 4.84 20.68 -2.96
CA LEU A 144 3.69 21.31 -2.30
C LEU A 144 3.77 21.16 -0.77
N ALA A 145 3.99 19.95 -0.28
CA ALA A 145 4.15 19.66 1.15
C ALA A 145 5.28 20.49 1.78
N LYS A 146 6.45 20.52 1.11
CA LYS A 146 7.59 21.32 1.55
C LYS A 146 7.30 22.83 1.57
N LYS A 147 6.60 23.36 0.57
CA LYS A 147 6.22 24.79 0.47
C LYS A 147 5.39 25.22 1.67
N HIS A 148 4.48 24.36 2.13
CA HIS A 148 3.54 24.63 3.22
C HIS A 148 3.99 24.06 4.57
N ASN A 149 5.18 23.44 4.66
CA ASN A 149 5.68 22.76 5.85
C ASN A 149 4.69 21.74 6.44
N ILE A 150 4.12 20.91 5.56
CA ILE A 150 3.14 19.87 5.88
C ILE A 150 3.83 18.51 5.77
N LEU A 151 3.54 17.60 6.72
CA LEU A 151 4.06 16.23 6.71
C LEU A 151 3.57 15.47 5.48
N PHE A 152 4.49 14.87 4.71
CA PHE A 152 4.17 14.11 3.52
C PHE A 152 4.35 12.60 3.76
N CYS A 153 3.26 11.85 3.70
CA CYS A 153 3.20 10.42 3.94
C CYS A 153 2.67 9.68 2.70
N VAL A 154 3.38 8.64 2.26
CA VAL A 154 3.03 7.86 1.06
C VAL A 154 2.82 6.40 1.43
N ASP A 155 1.68 5.82 1.07
CA ASP A 155 1.49 4.37 1.02
C ASP A 155 2.09 3.83 -0.29
N ASN A 156 3.22 3.15 -0.18
CA ASN A 156 3.99 2.59 -1.29
C ASN A 156 3.74 1.08 -1.48
N CYS A 157 2.61 0.59 -0.97
CA CYS A 157 2.30 -0.84 -0.93
C CYS A 157 2.28 -1.47 -2.33
N PHE A 158 1.76 -0.77 -3.35
CA PHE A 158 1.62 -1.32 -4.71
C PHE A 158 2.94 -1.38 -5.46
N ALA A 159 3.79 -0.39 -5.29
CA ALA A 159 5.07 -0.33 -5.98
C ALA A 159 6.20 -1.06 -5.24
N THR A 160 6.20 -1.05 -3.91
CA THR A 160 7.32 -1.50 -3.05
C THR A 160 8.60 -0.67 -3.25
N PRO A 161 9.59 -0.77 -2.35
CA PRO A 161 10.85 -0.04 -2.53
C PRO A 161 11.64 -0.46 -3.80
N ASN A 162 11.38 -1.63 -4.35
CA ASN A 162 12.03 -2.08 -5.57
C ASN A 162 11.61 -1.29 -6.81
N LEU A 163 10.39 -0.79 -6.84
CA LEU A 163 9.85 -0.12 -8.03
C LEU A 163 9.73 1.39 -7.85
N GLN A 164 9.56 1.88 -6.62
CA GLN A 164 9.38 3.31 -6.33
C GLN A 164 9.95 3.65 -4.96
N LEU A 165 10.62 4.80 -4.86
CA LEU A 165 11.22 5.31 -3.63
C LEU A 165 10.66 6.71 -3.31
N PRO A 166 9.51 6.82 -2.63
CA PRO A 166 8.86 8.10 -2.34
C PRO A 166 9.73 9.10 -1.58
N ILE A 167 10.67 8.62 -0.75
CA ILE A 167 11.63 9.46 -0.03
C ILE A 167 12.43 10.35 -0.99
N LYS A 168 12.80 9.84 -2.17
CA LYS A 168 13.53 10.62 -3.19
C LYS A 168 12.70 11.77 -3.78
N PHE A 169 11.39 11.74 -3.58
CA PHE A 169 10.45 12.77 -4.03
C PHE A 169 9.93 13.63 -2.89
N GLY A 170 10.55 13.53 -1.71
CA GLY A 170 10.26 14.39 -0.57
C GLY A 170 9.25 13.83 0.44
N ALA A 171 8.89 12.55 0.36
CA ALA A 171 8.11 11.90 1.40
C ALA A 171 8.90 11.85 2.72
N ASP A 172 8.27 12.26 3.81
CA ASP A 172 8.83 12.19 5.17
C ASP A 172 8.65 10.80 5.77
N LEU A 173 7.54 10.16 5.42
CA LEU A 173 7.14 8.82 5.87
C LEU A 173 6.65 8.00 4.69
N VAL A 174 7.02 6.72 4.67
CA VAL A 174 6.54 5.73 3.69
C VAL A 174 5.97 4.54 4.43
N ILE A 175 4.77 4.12 4.04
CA ILE A 175 4.04 3.00 4.64
C ILE A 175 3.98 1.83 3.67
N HIS A 176 4.06 0.61 4.20
CA HIS A 176 3.80 -0.62 3.47
C HIS A 176 2.88 -1.56 4.24
N SER A 177 1.91 -2.13 3.54
CA SER A 177 1.32 -3.39 3.96
C SER A 177 2.26 -4.53 3.56
N ALA A 178 3.04 -5.04 4.52
CA ALA A 178 3.96 -6.14 4.27
C ALA A 178 3.23 -7.46 3.92
N THR A 179 1.93 -7.52 4.16
CA THR A 179 1.01 -8.60 3.79
C THR A 179 0.99 -8.89 2.29
N LYS A 180 1.38 -7.91 1.45
CA LYS A 180 1.24 -7.92 -0.01
C LYS A 180 2.52 -8.45 -0.67
N TRP A 181 3.13 -7.73 -1.57
CA TRP A 181 4.34 -8.12 -2.30
C TRP A 181 5.51 -8.52 -1.41
N ILE A 182 5.62 -7.93 -0.20
CA ILE A 182 6.70 -8.24 0.73
C ILE A 182 6.60 -9.68 1.20
N ASP A 183 5.44 -10.12 1.71
CA ASP A 183 5.19 -11.55 1.99
C ASP A 183 5.21 -12.37 0.69
N GLY A 184 4.45 -11.95 -0.30
CA GLY A 184 4.44 -12.50 -1.66
C GLY A 184 3.80 -13.86 -1.82
N GLN A 185 3.23 -14.46 -0.78
CA GLN A 185 2.63 -15.80 -0.83
C GLN A 185 1.35 -15.95 0.00
N GLY A 186 0.80 -14.84 0.52
CA GLY A 186 -0.45 -14.84 1.29
C GLY A 186 -0.37 -15.59 2.62
N ARG A 187 0.80 -15.59 3.30
CA ARG A 187 1.07 -16.38 4.52
C ARG A 187 0.83 -15.62 5.80
N VAL A 188 1.23 -14.33 5.86
CA VAL A 188 1.22 -13.55 7.10
C VAL A 188 0.76 -12.11 6.88
N LEU A 189 0.23 -11.52 7.93
CA LEU A 189 -0.03 -10.09 8.01
C LEU A 189 1.21 -9.36 8.55
N GLY A 190 1.41 -8.14 8.06
CA GLY A 190 2.39 -7.22 8.60
C GLY A 190 2.22 -5.83 8.00
N GLY A 191 2.80 -4.86 8.67
CA GLY A 191 2.89 -3.48 8.22
C GLY A 191 4.19 -2.85 8.69
N ILE A 192 4.61 -1.80 8.03
CA ILE A 192 5.77 -1.02 8.45
C ILE A 192 5.61 0.43 7.99
N VAL A 193 6.09 1.33 8.80
CA VAL A 193 6.34 2.73 8.43
C VAL A 193 7.84 2.99 8.54
N VAL A 194 8.41 3.63 7.53
CA VAL A 194 9.82 4.04 7.47
C VAL A 194 9.92 5.51 7.12
N GLY A 195 10.98 6.19 7.53
CA GLY A 195 11.17 7.60 7.23
C GLY A 195 12.23 8.27 8.10
N LYS A 196 12.02 9.55 8.42
CA LYS A 196 12.92 10.33 9.26
C LYS A 196 12.94 9.80 10.70
N LYS A 197 14.13 9.76 11.30
CA LYS A 197 14.35 9.14 12.61
C LYS A 197 13.52 9.76 13.74
N ASP A 198 13.41 11.07 13.76
CA ASP A 198 12.61 11.80 14.75
C ASP A 198 11.12 11.46 14.66
N LEU A 199 10.56 11.42 13.44
CA LEU A 199 9.17 11.06 13.22
C LEU A 199 8.90 9.58 13.58
N ILE A 200 9.78 8.68 13.22
CA ILE A 200 9.67 7.26 13.59
C ILE A 200 9.74 7.08 15.10
N ARG A 201 10.54 7.89 15.82
CA ARG A 201 10.57 7.87 17.28
C ARG A 201 9.22 8.19 17.90
N GLU A 202 8.51 9.20 17.39
CA GLU A 202 7.16 9.56 17.87
C GLU A 202 6.15 8.43 17.60
N ILE A 203 6.21 7.83 16.40
CA ILE A 203 5.36 6.67 16.05
C ILE A 203 5.64 5.48 16.97
N TYR A 204 6.92 5.20 17.27
CA TYR A 204 7.31 4.16 18.21
C TYR A 204 6.71 4.40 19.59
N LEU A 205 6.83 5.63 20.13
CA LEU A 205 6.29 6.00 21.44
C LEU A 205 4.79 5.85 21.52
N PHE A 206 4.07 6.24 20.45
CA PHE A 206 2.62 6.04 20.36
C PHE A 206 2.26 4.56 20.27
N CYS A 207 2.86 3.85 19.32
CA CYS A 207 2.50 2.46 19.00
C CYS A 207 2.89 1.46 20.11
N ARG A 208 4.01 1.67 20.81
CA ARG A 208 4.39 0.82 21.95
C ARG A 208 3.35 0.86 23.08
N ASN A 209 2.60 1.96 23.21
CA ASN A 209 1.57 2.14 24.23
C ASN A 209 0.18 1.70 23.74
N THR A 210 -0.10 1.77 22.42
CA THR A 210 -1.39 1.41 21.84
C THR A 210 -1.46 -0.04 21.31
N GLY A 211 -0.31 -0.71 21.15
CA GLY A 211 -0.23 -2.16 21.05
C GLY A 211 -0.22 -2.81 19.66
N PRO A 212 -0.09 -2.12 18.50
CA PRO A 212 -0.14 -2.74 17.17
C PRO A 212 1.18 -3.44 16.77
N SER A 213 1.74 -4.28 17.67
CA SER A 213 3.06 -4.90 17.50
C SER A 213 3.03 -6.04 16.48
N LEU A 214 4.09 -6.13 15.66
CA LEU A 214 4.30 -7.24 14.74
C LEU A 214 4.75 -8.50 15.51
N SER A 215 4.16 -9.65 15.19
CA SER A 215 4.61 -10.95 15.71
C SER A 215 6.04 -11.26 15.23
N PRO A 216 6.96 -11.73 16.12
CA PRO A 216 8.28 -12.16 15.71
C PRO A 216 8.27 -13.30 14.67
N PHE A 217 7.28 -14.18 14.70
CA PHE A 217 7.12 -15.20 13.66
C PHE A 217 6.80 -14.56 12.30
N ASN A 218 5.84 -13.64 12.26
CA ASN A 218 5.51 -12.93 11.01
C ASN A 218 6.71 -12.11 10.52
N ALA A 219 7.41 -11.44 11.41
CA ALA A 219 8.63 -10.68 11.07
C ALA A 219 9.70 -11.56 10.43
N TRP A 220 9.91 -12.76 10.95
CA TRP A 220 10.84 -13.73 10.38
C TRP A 220 10.42 -14.17 8.96
N VAL A 221 9.13 -14.50 8.76
CA VAL A 221 8.60 -14.85 7.43
C VAL A 221 8.82 -13.69 6.45
N LEU A 222 8.49 -12.46 6.87
CA LEU A 222 8.64 -11.26 6.04
C LEU A 222 10.11 -10.95 5.72
N SER A 223 11.00 -11.06 6.73
CA SER A 223 12.44 -10.88 6.55
C SER A 223 13.02 -11.85 5.53
N LYS A 224 12.62 -13.13 5.57
CA LYS A 224 13.03 -14.14 4.58
C LYS A 224 12.43 -13.90 3.21
N SER A 225 11.21 -13.39 3.14
CA SER A 225 10.55 -13.08 1.87
C SER A 225 11.20 -11.91 1.13
N LEU A 226 11.77 -10.94 1.84
CA LEU A 226 12.52 -9.83 1.25
C LEU A 226 13.74 -10.29 0.44
N GLU A 227 14.36 -11.42 0.81
CA GLU A 227 15.51 -11.97 0.10
C GLU A 227 15.21 -12.37 -1.36
N THR A 228 13.93 -12.57 -1.68
CA THR A 228 13.47 -12.90 -3.04
C THR A 228 12.55 -11.84 -3.65
N LEU A 229 12.37 -10.70 -3.00
CA LEU A 229 11.44 -9.68 -3.44
C LEU A 229 11.74 -9.19 -4.86
N ASP A 230 13.01 -8.90 -5.15
CA ASP A 230 13.42 -8.37 -6.44
C ASP A 230 13.12 -9.35 -7.59
N VAL A 231 13.56 -10.60 -7.47
CA VAL A 231 13.33 -11.61 -8.54
C VAL A 231 11.84 -11.92 -8.74
N ARG A 232 11.04 -11.87 -7.67
CA ARG A 232 9.58 -12.03 -7.78
C ARG A 232 8.95 -10.84 -8.51
N LEU A 233 9.31 -9.61 -8.12
CA LEU A 233 8.77 -8.41 -8.73
C LEU A 233 9.16 -8.27 -10.20
N GLU A 234 10.38 -8.63 -10.60
CA GLU A 234 10.76 -8.67 -12.01
C GLU A 234 9.81 -9.58 -12.79
N ARG A 235 9.58 -10.80 -12.31
CA ARG A 235 8.67 -11.74 -12.97
C ARG A 235 7.22 -11.27 -12.98
N HIS A 236 6.73 -10.70 -11.87
CA HIS A 236 5.39 -10.10 -11.82
C HIS A 236 5.23 -8.97 -12.84
N CYS A 237 6.24 -8.09 -12.95
CA CYS A 237 6.22 -7.00 -13.91
C CYS A 237 6.25 -7.50 -15.35
N ASP A 238 7.10 -8.50 -15.67
CA ASP A 238 7.15 -9.10 -17.01
C ASP A 238 5.79 -9.66 -17.41
N ASN A 239 5.18 -10.45 -16.53
CA ASN A 239 3.89 -11.05 -16.77
C ASN A 239 2.77 -10.00 -16.89
N ALA A 240 2.75 -9.00 -15.99
CA ALA A 240 1.73 -7.96 -16.00
C ALA A 240 1.82 -7.08 -17.25
N GLU A 241 3.03 -6.70 -17.67
CA GLU A 241 3.23 -5.90 -18.87
C GLU A 241 2.84 -6.68 -20.14
N ALA A 242 3.24 -7.94 -20.23
CA ALA A 242 2.88 -8.80 -21.36
C ALA A 242 1.36 -9.02 -21.43
N LEU A 243 0.72 -9.26 -20.29
CA LEU A 243 -0.74 -9.42 -20.21
C LEU A 243 -1.47 -8.13 -20.58
N ALA A 244 -1.03 -6.98 -20.08
CA ALA A 244 -1.63 -5.68 -20.38
C ALA A 244 -1.58 -5.38 -21.88
N LYS A 245 -0.43 -5.60 -22.54
CA LYS A 245 -0.28 -5.46 -23.99
C LYS A 245 -1.17 -6.41 -24.78
N LYS A 246 -1.35 -7.65 -24.30
CA LYS A 246 -2.19 -8.67 -24.96
C LYS A 246 -3.68 -8.35 -24.85
N LEU A 247 -4.10 -7.68 -23.78
CA LEU A 247 -5.49 -7.29 -23.55
C LEU A 247 -5.85 -5.91 -24.14
N GLU A 248 -4.86 -5.07 -24.43
CA GLU A 248 -5.09 -3.73 -24.99
C GLU A 248 -5.80 -3.82 -26.34
N GLY A 249 -6.90 -3.07 -26.49
CA GLY A 249 -7.73 -3.13 -27.71
C GLY A 249 -8.67 -4.32 -27.84
N HIS A 250 -8.76 -5.18 -26.83
CA HIS A 250 -9.68 -6.32 -26.89
C HIS A 250 -11.14 -5.85 -27.00
N PRO A 251 -11.98 -6.42 -27.94
CA PRO A 251 -13.31 -5.88 -28.28
C PRO A 251 -14.29 -5.84 -27.11
N LYS A 252 -14.18 -6.74 -26.13
CA LYS A 252 -15.04 -6.79 -24.93
C LYS A 252 -14.61 -5.86 -23.82
N LEU A 253 -13.43 -5.24 -23.94
CA LEU A 253 -12.90 -4.33 -22.94
C LEU A 253 -13.12 -2.86 -23.32
N GLY A 254 -13.52 -2.04 -22.35
CA GLY A 254 -13.58 -0.57 -22.47
C GLY A 254 -12.22 0.10 -22.33
N GLY A 255 -11.27 -0.59 -21.71
CA GLY A 255 -9.90 -0.13 -21.52
C GLY A 255 -9.10 -1.07 -20.62
N VAL A 256 -7.78 -0.94 -20.71
CA VAL A 256 -6.81 -1.61 -19.83
C VAL A 256 -5.94 -0.55 -19.20
N LYS A 257 -5.75 -0.60 -17.89
CA LYS A 257 -4.81 0.28 -17.18
C LYS A 257 -3.62 -0.52 -16.64
N TYR A 258 -2.46 -0.07 -17.00
CA TYR A 258 -1.16 -0.51 -16.47
C TYR A 258 -0.20 0.69 -16.56
N PRO A 259 0.50 1.05 -15.49
CA PRO A 259 1.27 2.31 -15.44
C PRO A 259 2.30 2.48 -16.56
N PHE A 260 2.81 1.37 -17.13
CA PHE A 260 3.80 1.38 -18.21
C PHE A 260 3.22 1.07 -19.60
N LEU A 261 1.90 1.13 -19.78
CA LEU A 261 1.31 1.21 -21.13
C LEU A 261 1.35 2.66 -21.63
N PRO A 262 1.76 2.92 -22.89
CA PRO A 262 1.74 4.27 -23.46
C PRO A 262 0.35 4.92 -23.45
N SER A 263 -0.71 4.13 -23.44
CA SER A 263 -2.11 4.59 -23.32
C SER A 263 -2.50 5.03 -21.91
N HIS A 264 -1.66 4.78 -20.88
CA HIS A 264 -1.96 5.19 -19.51
C HIS A 264 -1.87 6.72 -19.36
N PRO A 265 -2.88 7.41 -18.77
CA PRO A 265 -2.89 8.87 -18.68
C PRO A 265 -1.65 9.48 -18.01
N ALA A 266 -1.09 8.78 -17.00
CA ALA A 266 0.09 9.21 -16.26
C ALA A 266 1.37 8.44 -16.67
N TYR A 267 1.47 7.96 -17.91
CA TYR A 267 2.62 7.17 -18.39
C TYR A 267 3.96 7.85 -18.15
N GLU A 268 4.09 9.12 -18.51
CA GLU A 268 5.34 9.89 -18.33
C GLU A 268 5.69 10.08 -16.84
N ILE A 269 4.68 10.28 -15.98
CA ILE A 269 4.86 10.38 -14.52
C ILE A 269 5.34 9.03 -13.98
N ALA A 270 4.69 7.94 -14.39
CA ALA A 270 5.09 6.59 -13.99
C ALA A 270 6.53 6.27 -14.40
N LYS A 271 6.92 6.56 -15.64
CA LYS A 271 8.28 6.36 -16.14
C LYS A 271 9.32 7.18 -15.40
N LYS A 272 8.95 8.35 -14.87
CA LYS A 272 9.85 9.23 -14.12
C LYS A 272 10.08 8.74 -12.70
N GLN A 273 9.05 8.23 -12.02
CA GLN A 273 9.10 7.90 -10.58
C GLN A 273 9.17 6.42 -10.26
N MET A 274 8.81 5.54 -11.22
CA MET A 274 8.82 4.09 -11.05
C MET A 274 9.87 3.44 -11.96
N ARG A 275 10.49 2.37 -11.48
CA ARG A 275 11.42 1.55 -12.28
C ARG A 275 10.69 0.68 -13.31
N ARG A 276 9.53 0.14 -12.92
CA ARG A 276 8.64 -0.70 -13.74
C ARG A 276 7.19 -0.48 -13.34
N GLY A 277 6.23 -0.94 -14.16
CA GLY A 277 4.79 -0.71 -13.96
C GLY A 277 4.12 -1.51 -12.85
N GLY A 278 4.84 -2.43 -12.20
CA GLY A 278 4.30 -3.27 -11.14
C GLY A 278 3.62 -4.55 -11.64
N GLY A 279 3.09 -5.33 -10.70
CA GLY A 279 2.45 -6.63 -10.98
C GLY A 279 0.92 -6.60 -11.02
N LEU A 280 0.31 -5.41 -11.04
CA LEU A 280 -1.15 -5.24 -11.08
C LEU A 280 -1.59 -4.71 -12.44
N ILE A 281 -2.70 -5.23 -12.94
CA ILE A 281 -3.43 -4.65 -14.07
C ILE A 281 -4.89 -4.46 -13.69
N THR A 282 -5.54 -3.48 -14.30
CA THR A 282 -7.00 -3.37 -14.26
C THR A 282 -7.55 -3.23 -15.68
N PHE A 283 -8.75 -3.71 -15.87
CA PHE A 283 -9.47 -3.53 -17.13
C PHE A 283 -10.97 -3.41 -16.90
N GLU A 284 -11.64 -2.75 -17.81
CA GLU A 284 -13.08 -2.48 -17.76
C GLU A 284 -13.83 -3.41 -18.73
N LEU A 285 -14.77 -4.19 -18.21
CA LEU A 285 -15.70 -4.99 -19.03
C LEU A 285 -16.85 -4.13 -19.52
N LYS A 286 -17.10 -4.09 -20.84
CA LYS A 286 -18.17 -3.28 -21.45
C LYS A 286 -19.57 -3.66 -20.98
N GLY A 287 -19.80 -4.90 -20.58
CA GLY A 287 -21.10 -5.38 -20.08
C GLY A 287 -21.37 -5.03 -18.61
N GLY A 288 -20.49 -4.26 -17.94
CA GLY A 288 -20.70 -3.78 -16.57
C GLY A 288 -20.72 -4.88 -15.52
N LEU A 289 -21.59 -4.72 -14.50
CA LEU A 289 -21.61 -5.57 -13.31
C LEU A 289 -21.86 -7.05 -13.63
N GLU A 290 -22.82 -7.35 -14.49
CA GLU A 290 -23.18 -8.75 -14.84
C GLU A 290 -22.04 -9.45 -15.57
N SER A 291 -21.40 -8.75 -16.52
CA SER A 291 -20.21 -9.29 -17.19
C SER A 291 -19.05 -9.49 -16.23
N GLY A 292 -18.87 -8.60 -15.24
CA GLY A 292 -17.88 -8.76 -14.19
C GLY A 292 -18.08 -10.04 -13.39
N VAL A 293 -19.31 -10.32 -12.97
CA VAL A 293 -19.66 -11.55 -12.25
C VAL A 293 -19.47 -12.79 -13.14
N THR A 294 -19.92 -12.72 -14.39
CA THR A 294 -19.77 -13.83 -15.37
C THR A 294 -18.29 -14.13 -15.62
N PHE A 295 -17.48 -13.10 -15.84
CA PHE A 295 -16.03 -13.21 -16.02
C PHE A 295 -15.36 -13.91 -14.82
N MET A 296 -15.62 -13.41 -13.59
CA MET A 296 -15.03 -13.98 -12.39
C MET A 296 -15.40 -15.46 -12.21
N ASN A 297 -16.64 -15.84 -12.49
CA ASN A 297 -17.11 -17.22 -12.36
C ASN A 297 -16.57 -18.15 -13.46
N ALA A 298 -16.11 -17.60 -14.59
CA ALA A 298 -15.56 -18.34 -15.71
C ALA A 298 -14.05 -18.64 -15.59
N LEU A 299 -13.34 -17.98 -14.67
CA LEU A 299 -11.93 -18.24 -14.40
C LEU A 299 -11.73 -19.67 -13.89
N GLN A 300 -10.68 -20.35 -14.37
CA GLN A 300 -10.40 -21.76 -14.06
C GLN A 300 -9.13 -21.94 -13.24
N MET A 301 -8.07 -21.16 -13.53
CA MET A 301 -6.79 -21.19 -12.86
C MET A 301 -6.65 -20.03 -11.86
N ILE A 302 -7.08 -18.86 -12.25
CA ILE A 302 -6.94 -17.63 -11.48
C ILE A 302 -7.84 -17.68 -10.25
N THR A 303 -7.24 -17.49 -9.06
CA THR A 303 -7.95 -17.56 -7.78
C THR A 303 -8.70 -16.26 -7.47
N LEU A 304 -9.95 -16.39 -7.03
CA LEU A 304 -10.77 -15.25 -6.60
C LEU A 304 -10.45 -14.91 -5.13
N THR A 305 -9.85 -13.76 -4.91
CA THR A 305 -9.58 -13.24 -3.56
C THR A 305 -9.40 -11.73 -3.57
N SER A 306 -9.68 -11.09 -2.44
CA SER A 306 -9.49 -9.64 -2.26
C SER A 306 -8.03 -9.24 -2.03
N ASN A 307 -7.11 -10.20 -1.91
CA ASN A 307 -5.68 -9.92 -1.70
C ASN A 307 -5.00 -9.44 -2.99
N LEU A 308 -3.68 -9.17 -2.92
CA LEU A 308 -2.80 -8.87 -4.04
C LEU A 308 -1.34 -9.19 -3.66
N GLY A 309 -0.47 -9.26 -4.65
CA GLY A 309 0.96 -9.48 -4.41
C GLY A 309 1.33 -10.92 -4.09
N ASP A 310 0.45 -11.87 -4.37
CA ASP A 310 0.69 -13.30 -4.21
C ASP A 310 1.48 -13.84 -5.42
N SER A 311 2.28 -14.89 -5.20
CA SER A 311 2.96 -15.62 -6.26
C SER A 311 1.99 -16.26 -7.27
N ARG A 312 0.76 -16.51 -6.86
CA ARG A 312 -0.35 -16.94 -7.73
C ARG A 312 -1.06 -15.74 -8.33
N THR A 313 -1.53 -15.89 -9.55
CA THR A 313 -2.43 -14.90 -10.16
C THR A 313 -3.78 -14.94 -9.45
N ILE A 314 -4.21 -13.78 -8.98
CA ILE A 314 -5.47 -13.60 -8.26
C ILE A 314 -6.26 -12.43 -8.85
N ALA A 315 -7.58 -12.57 -8.85
CA ALA A 315 -8.47 -11.57 -9.38
C ALA A 315 -9.54 -11.11 -8.37
N SER A 316 -10.01 -9.91 -8.55
CA SER A 316 -11.17 -9.36 -7.83
C SER A 316 -12.02 -8.48 -8.74
N HIS A 317 -13.32 -8.46 -8.47
CA HIS A 317 -14.29 -7.55 -9.07
C HIS A 317 -14.80 -6.62 -7.97
N PRO A 318 -14.19 -5.43 -7.78
CA PRO A 318 -14.47 -4.57 -6.63
C PRO A 318 -15.94 -4.22 -6.46
N ALA A 319 -16.64 -3.91 -7.55
CA ALA A 319 -18.05 -3.51 -7.51
C ALA A 319 -18.97 -4.57 -6.90
N SER A 320 -18.76 -5.87 -7.18
CA SER A 320 -19.59 -6.96 -6.64
C SER A 320 -19.07 -7.57 -5.34
N THR A 321 -17.85 -7.20 -4.88
CA THR A 321 -17.20 -7.85 -3.73
C THR A 321 -16.78 -6.85 -2.66
N THR A 322 -15.56 -6.31 -2.75
CA THR A 322 -14.95 -5.48 -1.70
C THR A 322 -15.68 -4.16 -1.44
N HIS A 323 -16.40 -3.64 -2.42
CA HIS A 323 -17.13 -2.37 -2.36
C HIS A 323 -18.64 -2.53 -2.63
N SER A 324 -19.16 -3.75 -2.59
CA SER A 324 -20.58 -4.06 -2.86
C SER A 324 -21.58 -3.39 -1.90
N LYS A 325 -21.10 -2.91 -0.74
CA LYS A 325 -21.92 -2.18 0.24
C LYS A 325 -22.01 -0.68 -0.02
N LEU A 326 -21.20 -0.16 -0.94
CA LEU A 326 -21.27 1.25 -1.35
C LEU A 326 -22.37 1.43 -2.38
N SER A 327 -22.99 2.63 -2.39
CA SER A 327 -23.87 3.01 -3.49
C SER A 327 -23.09 3.11 -4.81
N ALA A 328 -23.78 3.01 -5.95
CA ALA A 328 -23.13 3.16 -7.26
C ALA A 328 -22.41 4.52 -7.41
N ALA A 329 -22.98 5.58 -6.84
CA ALA A 329 -22.37 6.92 -6.83
C ALA A 329 -21.09 6.93 -5.98
N ASP A 330 -21.10 6.31 -4.80
CA ASP A 330 -19.92 6.22 -3.93
C ASP A 330 -18.84 5.34 -4.56
N GLN A 331 -19.20 4.24 -5.24
CA GLN A 331 -18.25 3.42 -5.99
C GLN A 331 -17.55 4.25 -7.07
N LEU A 332 -18.30 5.01 -7.86
CA LEU A 332 -17.73 5.86 -8.90
C LEU A 332 -16.82 6.96 -8.34
N SER A 333 -17.17 7.54 -7.19
CA SER A 333 -16.37 8.59 -6.54
C SER A 333 -14.98 8.13 -6.10
N VAL A 334 -14.81 6.81 -5.87
CA VAL A 334 -13.52 6.18 -5.54
C VAL A 334 -12.90 5.44 -6.73
N GLY A 335 -13.39 5.71 -7.97
CA GLY A 335 -12.84 5.17 -9.20
C GLY A 335 -13.24 3.71 -9.52
N ILE A 336 -14.32 3.21 -8.90
CA ILE A 336 -14.81 1.84 -9.14
C ILE A 336 -16.01 1.89 -10.07
N THR A 337 -15.79 1.46 -11.30
CA THR A 337 -16.85 1.27 -12.29
C THR A 337 -17.48 -0.12 -12.18
N PRO A 338 -18.72 -0.32 -12.70
CA PRO A 338 -19.40 -1.60 -12.60
C PRO A 338 -18.68 -2.79 -13.24
N GLY A 339 -17.86 -2.55 -14.27
CA GLY A 339 -17.12 -3.60 -15.00
C GLY A 339 -15.65 -3.70 -14.63
N LEU A 340 -15.18 -2.98 -13.62
CA LEU A 340 -13.78 -2.95 -13.25
C LEU A 340 -13.31 -4.28 -12.67
N ILE A 341 -12.36 -4.91 -13.35
CA ILE A 341 -11.62 -6.09 -12.86
C ILE A 341 -10.20 -5.67 -12.47
N ARG A 342 -9.74 -6.11 -11.30
CA ARG A 342 -8.34 -5.98 -10.87
C ARG A 342 -7.71 -7.37 -10.82
N VAL A 343 -6.57 -7.53 -11.52
CA VAL A 343 -5.77 -8.75 -11.52
C VAL A 343 -4.40 -8.44 -10.91
N SER A 344 -4.05 -9.17 -9.85
CA SER A 344 -2.68 -9.27 -9.34
C SER A 344 -2.02 -10.44 -10.05
N VAL A 345 -1.16 -10.11 -10.99
CA VAL A 345 -0.55 -11.08 -11.90
C VAL A 345 0.57 -11.84 -11.17
N GLY A 346 0.49 -13.15 -11.18
CA GLY A 346 1.40 -14.06 -10.48
C GLY A 346 2.68 -14.40 -11.27
N LEU A 347 3.34 -15.46 -10.81
CA LEU A 347 4.63 -15.92 -11.35
C LEU A 347 4.47 -17.06 -12.38
N GLU A 348 3.25 -17.49 -12.64
CA GLU A 348 2.93 -18.59 -13.56
C GLU A 348 3.38 -18.27 -14.99
N TYR A 349 3.31 -19.24 -15.87
CA TYR A 349 3.59 -19.03 -17.27
C TYR A 349 2.57 -18.07 -17.88
N ILE A 350 3.05 -17.04 -18.58
CA ILE A 350 2.18 -15.91 -19.02
C ILE A 350 1.06 -16.36 -19.97
N ASP A 351 1.31 -17.35 -20.82
CA ASP A 351 0.27 -17.81 -21.74
C ASP A 351 -0.85 -18.58 -21.04
N ASP A 352 -0.57 -19.24 -19.92
CA ASP A 352 -1.60 -19.87 -19.08
C ASP A 352 -2.48 -18.80 -18.42
N ILE A 353 -1.86 -17.74 -17.85
CA ILE A 353 -2.58 -16.60 -17.27
C ILE A 353 -3.47 -15.93 -18.33
N ALA A 354 -2.89 -15.64 -19.49
CA ALA A 354 -3.60 -14.99 -20.59
C ALA A 354 -4.70 -15.88 -21.17
N GLY A 355 -4.45 -17.19 -21.29
CA GLY A 355 -5.41 -18.18 -21.77
C GLY A 355 -6.65 -18.24 -20.87
N ASP A 356 -6.44 -18.25 -19.54
CA ASP A 356 -7.57 -18.27 -18.59
C ASP A 356 -8.40 -16.98 -18.66
N ILE A 357 -7.77 -15.81 -18.78
CA ILE A 357 -8.49 -14.53 -18.95
C ILE A 357 -9.25 -14.49 -20.27
N LEU A 358 -8.61 -14.88 -21.39
CA LEU A 358 -9.24 -14.81 -22.70
C LEU A 358 -10.43 -15.75 -22.80
N GLN A 359 -10.33 -17.01 -22.31
CA GLN A 359 -11.48 -17.93 -22.33
C GLN A 359 -12.62 -17.42 -21.43
N ALA A 360 -12.32 -16.75 -20.31
CA ALA A 360 -13.34 -16.14 -19.46
C ALA A 360 -14.01 -14.93 -20.13
N LEU A 361 -13.25 -14.12 -20.88
CA LEU A 361 -13.79 -13.03 -21.68
C LEU A 361 -14.76 -13.53 -22.77
N GLU A 362 -14.55 -14.71 -23.35
CA GLU A 362 -15.48 -15.28 -24.34
C GLU A 362 -16.88 -15.54 -23.78
N LYS A 363 -16.99 -15.72 -22.45
CA LYS A 363 -18.28 -16.00 -21.77
C LYS A 363 -19.08 -14.74 -21.42
N CYS A 364 -18.45 -13.55 -21.48
CA CYS A 364 -19.07 -12.26 -21.11
C CYS A 364 -19.84 -11.61 -22.25
#